data_100c67abc08e55590fc2505de7ed1dfb
#
_entry.id   100c67abc08e55590fc2505de7ed1dfb
#
_cell.length_a   1.000
_cell.length_b   1.000
_cell.length_c   1.000
_cell.angle_alpha   90.00
_cell.angle_beta   90.00
_cell.angle_gamma   90.00
#
_symmetry.space_group_name_H-M   'P 1'
#
loop_
_entity.id
_entity.type
_entity.pdbx_description
1 polymer ?
#
loop_
_entity_poly.entity_id
_entity_poly.type
_entity_poly.pdbx_seq_one_letter_code
_entity_poly.pdbx_strand_id
1 'polypeptide(L)'
;VGDLWGIGKQSALKLKILGIRSAWQLACASPGLIQKTLTIVGRRIQEELKGIPCIELTQEPEHKQQIISSKSFDRGIFEKRILQESLANHAMRASEKLREEDQVCFGMQIFIHTNRFKDLPQYYNSATEYFLSGTNSPQDIIAATSKALEKIYKEGFEYKKCGIMLFDLRPHSELQLSLFDSDNPMRVKNEKITKTLDEINQKFGSHTISFLACGTKTPWDKNGTQKSASFTTSWNDLPKVR
;
A
#
# COMPACT_ATOMS: atom_id res chain seq x y z
N VAL A 1 -17.78 -1.84 -24.66
CA VAL A 1 -17.93 -1.09 -23.40
C VAL A 1 -16.81 -1.41 -22.41
N GLY A 2 -16.24 -2.62 -22.44
CA GLY A 2 -15.17 -3.03 -21.54
C GLY A 2 -13.83 -2.34 -21.73
N ASP A 3 -13.63 -1.62 -22.83
CA ASP A 3 -12.40 -0.87 -23.15
C ASP A 3 -12.43 0.58 -22.63
N LEU A 4 -13.56 0.98 -22.05
CA LEU A 4 -13.71 2.32 -21.47
C LEU A 4 -12.94 2.42 -20.15
N TRP A 5 -12.22 3.52 -19.98
CA TRP A 5 -11.60 3.84 -18.69
C TRP A 5 -12.64 3.86 -17.57
N GLY A 6 -12.35 3.20 -16.47
CA GLY A 6 -13.27 3.08 -15.34
C GLY A 6 -14.28 1.92 -15.43
N ILE A 7 -14.40 1.25 -16.56
CA ILE A 7 -15.26 0.07 -16.73
C ILE A 7 -14.42 -1.21 -16.62
N GLY A 8 -14.33 -1.77 -15.41
CA GLY A 8 -13.67 -3.05 -15.17
C GLY A 8 -14.47 -4.25 -15.69
N LYS A 9 -13.85 -5.44 -15.69
CA LYS A 9 -14.44 -6.71 -16.20
C LYS A 9 -15.84 -6.98 -15.63
N GLN A 10 -16.04 -6.81 -14.32
CA GLN A 10 -17.33 -7.07 -13.67
C GLN A 10 -18.40 -6.06 -14.09
N SER A 11 -18.05 -4.78 -14.19
CA SER A 11 -18.94 -3.71 -14.66
C SER A 11 -19.34 -3.95 -16.12
N ALA A 12 -18.39 -4.36 -16.97
CA ALA A 12 -18.65 -4.71 -18.37
C ALA A 12 -19.61 -5.90 -18.49
N LEU A 13 -19.47 -6.92 -17.64
CA LEU A 13 -20.40 -8.06 -17.62
C LEU A 13 -21.82 -7.62 -17.24
N LYS A 14 -21.98 -6.81 -16.18
CA LYS A 14 -23.30 -6.27 -15.79
C LYS A 14 -23.95 -5.47 -16.91
N LEU A 15 -23.18 -4.61 -17.60
CA LEU A 15 -23.69 -3.83 -18.74
C LEU A 15 -24.08 -4.71 -19.92
N LYS A 16 -23.29 -5.74 -20.23
CA LYS A 16 -23.61 -6.71 -21.31
C LYS A 16 -24.93 -7.46 -21.04
N ILE A 17 -25.22 -7.85 -19.81
CA ILE A 17 -26.49 -8.48 -19.41
C ILE A 17 -27.66 -7.54 -19.67
N LEU A 18 -27.47 -6.22 -19.49
CA LEU A 18 -28.48 -5.20 -19.79
C LEU A 18 -28.53 -4.81 -21.29
N GLY A 19 -27.81 -5.53 -22.15
CA GLY A 19 -27.77 -5.24 -23.59
C GLY A 19 -26.82 -4.10 -23.99
N ILE A 20 -26.09 -3.51 -23.05
CA ILE A 20 -25.18 -2.38 -23.30
C ILE A 20 -23.79 -2.93 -23.61
N ARG A 21 -23.41 -2.93 -24.90
CA ARG A 21 -22.16 -3.52 -25.40
C ARG A 21 -21.15 -2.50 -25.90
N SER A 22 -21.59 -1.29 -26.26
CA SER A 22 -20.74 -0.23 -26.81
C SER A 22 -20.72 1.01 -25.91
N ALA A 23 -19.76 1.91 -26.12
CA ALA A 23 -19.68 3.21 -25.48
C ALA A 23 -20.90 4.08 -25.80
N TRP A 24 -21.34 4.05 -27.08
CA TRP A 24 -22.51 4.76 -27.53
C TRP A 24 -23.79 4.30 -26.83
N GLN A 25 -23.99 3.00 -26.70
CA GLN A 25 -25.15 2.46 -25.98
C GLN A 25 -25.13 2.87 -24.49
N LEU A 26 -23.95 2.92 -23.86
CA LEU A 26 -23.80 3.42 -22.50
C LEU A 26 -24.15 4.91 -22.41
N ALA A 27 -23.68 5.74 -23.33
CA ALA A 27 -24.00 7.17 -23.39
C ALA A 27 -25.51 7.42 -23.52
N CYS A 28 -26.20 6.60 -24.35
CA CYS A 28 -27.64 6.75 -24.61
C CYS A 28 -28.55 6.06 -23.58
N ALA A 29 -28.00 5.23 -22.69
CA ALA A 29 -28.78 4.49 -21.71
C ALA A 29 -29.47 5.40 -20.68
N SER A 30 -30.52 4.88 -20.01
CA SER A 30 -31.20 5.62 -18.94
C SER A 30 -30.24 5.90 -17.78
N PRO A 31 -30.11 7.19 -17.36
CA PRO A 31 -29.21 7.58 -16.28
C PRO A 31 -29.48 6.86 -14.95
N GLY A 32 -30.74 6.68 -14.60
CA GLY A 32 -31.15 5.98 -13.40
C GLY A 32 -30.78 4.48 -13.41
N LEU A 33 -30.84 3.84 -14.57
CA LEU A 33 -30.40 2.46 -14.74
C LEU A 33 -28.89 2.32 -14.53
N ILE A 34 -28.11 3.22 -15.13
CA ILE A 34 -26.64 3.23 -14.99
C ILE A 34 -26.25 3.49 -13.54
N GLN A 35 -26.86 4.44 -12.87
CA GLN A 35 -26.56 4.73 -11.47
C GLN A 35 -26.91 3.55 -10.53
N LYS A 36 -27.98 2.84 -10.76
CA LYS A 36 -28.32 1.62 -10.00
C LYS A 36 -27.32 0.49 -10.24
N THR A 37 -26.79 0.37 -11.46
CA THR A 37 -25.91 -0.76 -11.84
C THR A 37 -24.45 -0.52 -11.49
N LEU A 38 -23.96 0.71 -11.71
CA LEU A 38 -22.53 1.08 -11.62
C LEU A 38 -22.23 2.20 -10.62
N THR A 39 -23.21 2.58 -9.81
CA THR A 39 -23.13 3.70 -8.84
C THR A 39 -22.96 5.06 -9.51
N ILE A 40 -22.62 6.09 -8.72
CA ILE A 40 -22.37 7.46 -9.22
C ILE A 40 -21.15 7.51 -10.16
N VAL A 41 -20.19 6.62 -10.00
CA VAL A 41 -19.00 6.55 -10.85
C VAL A 41 -19.41 6.20 -12.29
N GLY A 42 -20.26 5.20 -12.48
CA GLY A 42 -20.79 4.86 -13.81
C GLY A 42 -21.60 6.00 -14.43
N ARG A 43 -22.34 6.75 -13.60
CA ARG A 43 -23.09 7.94 -14.06
C ARG A 43 -22.14 9.03 -14.56
N ARG A 44 -21.05 9.30 -13.85
CA ARG A 44 -20.03 10.27 -14.28
C ARG A 44 -19.39 9.86 -15.62
N ILE A 45 -19.01 8.58 -15.76
CA ILE A 45 -18.50 8.05 -17.04
C ILE A 45 -19.51 8.26 -18.17
N GLN A 46 -20.81 8.05 -17.93
CA GLN A 46 -21.86 8.30 -18.91
C GLN A 46 -21.93 9.77 -19.34
N GLU A 47 -21.81 10.72 -18.41
CA GLU A 47 -21.81 12.15 -18.73
C GLU A 47 -20.54 12.56 -19.48
N GLU A 48 -19.38 12.03 -19.09
CA GLU A 48 -18.11 12.29 -19.80
C GLU A 48 -18.13 11.77 -21.25
N LEU A 49 -18.80 10.65 -21.51
CA LEU A 49 -19.03 10.18 -22.88
C LEU A 49 -19.91 11.13 -23.72
N LYS A 50 -20.68 12.01 -23.07
CA LYS A 50 -21.46 13.05 -23.72
C LYS A 50 -20.71 14.39 -23.83
N GLY A 51 -19.43 14.43 -23.38
CA GLY A 51 -18.60 15.63 -23.37
C GLY A 51 -18.79 16.54 -22.17
N ILE A 52 -19.49 16.08 -21.11
CA ILE A 52 -19.69 16.84 -19.87
C ILE A 52 -18.61 16.44 -18.88
N PRO A 53 -17.65 17.31 -18.53
CA PRO A 53 -16.61 16.99 -17.55
C PRO A 53 -17.22 16.81 -16.16
N CYS A 54 -16.92 15.68 -15.50
CA CYS A 54 -17.46 15.34 -14.18
C CYS A 54 -16.39 15.30 -13.08
N ILE A 55 -15.12 15.41 -13.45
CA ILE A 55 -13.98 15.42 -12.55
C ILE A 55 -13.21 16.72 -12.80
N GLU A 56 -13.13 17.56 -11.79
CA GLU A 56 -12.32 18.78 -11.83
C GLU A 56 -10.84 18.44 -11.69
N LEU A 57 -10.00 19.22 -12.36
CA LEU A 57 -8.55 19.15 -12.16
C LEU A 57 -8.23 19.80 -10.82
N THR A 58 -7.90 18.97 -9.83
CA THR A 58 -7.39 19.45 -8.54
C THR A 58 -5.90 19.77 -8.68
N GLN A 59 -5.51 20.99 -8.32
CA GLN A 59 -4.10 21.42 -8.35
C GLN A 59 -3.30 20.82 -7.20
N GLU A 60 -3.95 20.56 -6.07
CA GLU A 60 -3.34 19.95 -4.89
C GLU A 60 -3.97 18.56 -4.65
N PRO A 61 -3.16 17.51 -4.56
CA PRO A 61 -3.66 16.18 -4.22
C PRO A 61 -4.20 16.18 -2.78
N GLU A 62 -5.35 15.56 -2.58
CA GLU A 62 -5.88 15.33 -1.23
C GLU A 62 -4.90 14.48 -0.41
N HIS A 63 -4.84 14.75 0.90
CA HIS A 63 -4.05 13.94 1.82
C HIS A 63 -4.49 12.48 1.76
N LYS A 64 -3.51 11.60 1.79
CA LYS A 64 -3.75 10.16 1.78
C LYS A 64 -4.55 9.75 3.01
N GLN A 65 -5.61 9.00 2.82
CA GLN A 65 -6.45 8.45 3.88
C GLN A 65 -5.87 7.13 4.44
N GLN A 66 -5.04 6.46 3.64
CA GLN A 66 -4.40 5.18 3.98
C GLN A 66 -3.07 5.03 3.26
N ILE A 67 -2.11 4.39 3.92
CA ILE A 67 -0.84 4.00 3.33
C ILE A 67 -0.72 2.49 3.39
N ILE A 68 -0.61 1.84 2.22
CA ILE A 68 -0.45 0.39 2.12
C ILE A 68 0.93 0.08 1.56
N SER A 69 1.63 -0.84 2.23
CA SER A 69 2.87 -1.44 1.75
C SER A 69 2.74 -2.95 1.79
N SER A 70 2.85 -3.60 0.63
CA SER A 70 2.71 -5.06 0.53
C SER A 70 3.48 -5.61 -0.66
N LYS A 71 3.91 -6.86 -0.57
CA LYS A 71 4.58 -7.56 -1.66
C LYS A 71 4.18 -9.03 -1.69
N SER A 72 4.08 -9.59 -2.91
CA SER A 72 3.96 -11.02 -3.10
C SER A 72 5.35 -11.63 -3.20
N PHE A 73 5.56 -12.75 -2.53
CA PHE A 73 6.80 -13.49 -2.58
C PHE A 73 6.95 -14.24 -3.91
N ASP A 74 8.18 -14.39 -4.39
CA ASP A 74 8.43 -15.20 -5.58
C ASP A 74 8.15 -16.68 -5.29
N ARG A 75 8.74 -17.19 -4.22
CA ARG A 75 8.45 -18.52 -3.65
C ARG A 75 7.60 -18.35 -2.39
N GLY A 76 6.75 -19.33 -2.11
CA GLY A 76 5.97 -19.33 -0.88
C GLY A 76 6.86 -19.42 0.36
N ILE A 77 6.43 -18.82 1.44
CA ILE A 77 7.18 -18.73 2.70
C ILE A 77 6.42 -19.48 3.77
N PHE A 78 7.12 -20.36 4.47
CA PHE A 78 6.58 -21.13 5.64
C PHE A 78 7.08 -20.55 6.96
N GLU A 79 8.27 -19.96 6.97
CA GLU A 79 8.94 -19.52 8.18
C GLU A 79 8.39 -18.21 8.72
N LYS A 80 7.94 -18.20 9.99
CA LYS A 80 7.47 -17.01 10.68
C LYS A 80 8.49 -15.89 10.69
N ARG A 81 9.78 -16.21 10.91
CA ARG A 81 10.86 -15.24 10.95
C ARG A 81 10.95 -14.44 9.66
N ILE A 82 10.85 -15.09 8.49
CA ILE A 82 10.92 -14.43 7.19
C ILE A 82 9.72 -13.52 6.98
N LEU A 83 8.52 -13.93 7.40
CA LEU A 83 7.34 -13.07 7.38
C LEU A 83 7.51 -11.84 8.27
N GLN A 84 8.08 -12.04 9.46
CA GLN A 84 8.34 -10.96 10.42
C GLN A 84 9.32 -9.93 9.84
N GLU A 85 10.42 -10.38 9.27
CA GLU A 85 11.41 -9.52 8.60
C GLU A 85 10.78 -8.76 7.41
N SER A 86 9.97 -9.44 6.59
CA SER A 86 9.27 -8.81 5.45
C SER A 86 8.25 -7.76 5.90
N LEU A 87 7.47 -8.06 6.94
CA LEU A 87 6.51 -7.13 7.50
C LEU A 87 7.20 -5.92 8.16
N ALA A 88 8.35 -6.12 8.83
CA ALA A 88 9.15 -5.03 9.37
C ALA A 88 9.66 -4.08 8.26
N ASN A 89 10.10 -4.64 7.12
CA ASN A 89 10.45 -3.84 5.94
C ASN A 89 9.25 -3.05 5.40
N HIS A 90 8.07 -3.65 5.36
CA HIS A 90 6.86 -2.95 4.95
C HIS A 90 6.46 -1.85 5.95
N ALA A 91 6.63 -2.09 7.25
CA ALA A 91 6.39 -1.11 8.30
C ALA A 91 7.34 0.09 8.17
N MET A 92 8.63 -0.16 7.94
CA MET A 92 9.63 0.88 7.71
C MET A 92 9.27 1.76 6.50
N ARG A 93 8.95 1.15 5.36
CA ARG A 93 8.54 1.87 4.14
C ARG A 93 7.24 2.66 4.31
N ALA A 94 6.27 2.09 5.03
CA ALA A 94 5.00 2.77 5.27
C ALA A 94 5.19 3.96 6.21
N SER A 95 6.02 3.83 7.25
CA SER A 95 6.34 4.93 8.16
C SER A 95 7.14 6.05 7.50
N GLU A 96 8.06 5.72 6.58
CA GLU A 96 8.78 6.70 5.74
C GLU A 96 7.80 7.55 4.93
N LYS A 97 6.89 6.91 4.18
CA LYS A 97 5.85 7.61 3.42
C LYS A 97 4.92 8.46 4.29
N LEU A 98 4.64 8.00 5.51
CA LEU A 98 3.82 8.74 6.46
C LEU A 98 4.50 10.04 6.89
N ARG A 99 5.83 10.00 7.11
CA ARG A 99 6.63 11.20 7.44
C ARG A 99 6.83 12.13 6.24
N GLU A 100 6.98 11.59 5.02
CA GLU A 100 7.03 12.39 3.78
C GLU A 100 5.76 13.24 3.58
N GLU A 101 4.60 12.75 4.05
CA GLU A 101 3.31 13.44 4.00
C GLU A 101 3.03 14.29 5.25
N ASP A 102 4.00 14.40 6.18
CA ASP A 102 3.85 15.07 7.50
C ASP A 102 2.61 14.60 8.28
N GLN A 103 2.38 13.28 8.27
CA GLN A 103 1.24 12.65 8.93
C GLN A 103 1.66 11.68 10.03
N VAL A 104 0.70 11.34 10.89
CA VAL A 104 0.76 10.25 11.89
C VAL A 104 -0.42 9.31 11.68
N CYS A 105 -0.27 8.04 12.05
CA CYS A 105 -1.36 7.07 12.04
C CYS A 105 -1.82 6.71 13.44
N PHE A 106 -3.12 6.47 13.60
CA PHE A 106 -3.72 5.98 14.85
C PHE A 106 -4.07 4.50 14.79
N GLY A 107 -4.01 3.90 13.59
CA GLY A 107 -4.25 2.48 13.42
C GLY A 107 -3.38 1.85 12.36
N MET A 108 -3.11 0.56 12.56
CA MET A 108 -2.45 -0.26 11.57
C MET A 108 -3.12 -1.63 11.47
N GLN A 109 -3.09 -2.21 10.29
CA GLN A 109 -3.51 -3.57 10.04
C GLN A 109 -2.43 -4.31 9.27
N ILE A 110 -2.10 -5.50 9.70
CA ILE A 110 -1.31 -6.42 8.89
C ILE A 110 -2.21 -7.49 8.27
N PHE A 111 -1.77 -8.04 7.16
CA PHE A 111 -2.43 -9.18 6.54
C PHE A 111 -1.42 -10.15 5.95
N ILE A 112 -1.77 -11.42 5.97
CA ILE A 112 -1.02 -12.52 5.35
C ILE A 112 -1.97 -13.43 4.60
N HIS A 113 -1.55 -13.96 3.46
CA HIS A 113 -2.36 -14.94 2.74
C HIS A 113 -1.54 -15.89 1.85
N THR A 114 -2.11 -17.04 1.62
CA THR A 114 -1.62 -18.08 0.70
C THR A 114 -1.92 -17.71 -0.76
N ASN A 115 -1.47 -18.53 -1.71
CA ASN A 115 -1.77 -18.34 -3.13
C ASN A 115 -3.12 -18.97 -3.48
N ARG A 116 -4.16 -18.12 -3.68
CA ARG A 116 -5.51 -18.57 -4.04
C ARG A 116 -5.62 -19.33 -5.36
N PHE A 117 -4.58 -19.32 -6.20
CA PHE A 117 -4.56 -19.98 -7.50
C PHE A 117 -3.89 -21.36 -7.47
N LYS A 118 -3.32 -21.75 -6.33
CA LYS A 118 -2.77 -23.08 -6.11
C LYS A 118 -3.81 -23.96 -5.43
N ASP A 119 -3.84 -25.24 -5.79
CA ASP A 119 -4.63 -26.25 -5.10
C ASP A 119 -3.89 -26.76 -3.86
N LEU A 120 -3.80 -25.87 -2.88
CA LEU A 120 -3.18 -26.08 -1.57
C LEU A 120 -4.11 -25.54 -0.48
N PRO A 121 -3.96 -25.98 0.79
CA PRO A 121 -4.72 -25.40 1.89
C PRO A 121 -4.65 -23.89 1.91
N GLN A 122 -5.83 -23.26 1.87
CA GLN A 122 -5.94 -21.79 1.78
C GLN A 122 -6.04 -21.17 3.16
N TYR A 123 -5.32 -20.09 3.36
CA TYR A 123 -5.36 -19.30 4.56
C TYR A 123 -5.27 -17.80 4.25
N TYR A 124 -6.15 -17.03 4.84
CA TYR A 124 -6.11 -15.56 4.87
C TYR A 124 -6.45 -15.10 6.28
N ASN A 125 -5.65 -14.21 6.82
CA ASN A 125 -5.99 -13.55 8.08
C ASN A 125 -5.37 -12.16 8.14
N SER A 126 -5.95 -11.32 8.99
CA SER A 126 -5.47 -9.96 9.28
C SER A 126 -5.63 -9.64 10.76
N ALA A 127 -4.76 -8.79 11.29
CA ALA A 127 -4.88 -8.27 12.65
C ALA A 127 -4.68 -6.76 12.64
N THR A 128 -5.47 -6.09 13.46
CA THR A 128 -5.47 -4.64 13.62
C THR A 128 -4.92 -4.27 14.99
N GLU A 129 -4.07 -3.26 15.05
CA GLU A 129 -3.58 -2.63 16.28
C GLU A 129 -3.89 -1.14 16.21
N TYR A 130 -4.18 -0.53 17.36
CA TYR A 130 -4.44 0.90 17.49
C TYR A 130 -3.39 1.55 18.39
N PHE A 131 -3.04 2.77 18.08
CA PHE A 131 -2.13 3.59 18.86
C PHE A 131 -2.92 4.61 19.66
N LEU A 132 -2.68 4.67 20.97
CA LEU A 132 -3.35 5.65 21.86
C LEU A 132 -2.98 7.09 21.50
N SER A 133 -1.72 7.32 21.21
CA SER A 133 -1.22 8.55 20.60
C SER A 133 -0.76 8.23 19.17
N GLY A 134 -1.09 9.10 18.22
CA GLY A 134 -0.67 8.91 16.83
C GLY A 134 0.85 8.76 16.71
N THR A 135 1.30 7.90 15.82
CA THR A 135 2.72 7.64 15.61
C THR A 135 3.10 7.63 14.12
N ASN A 136 4.32 8.06 13.82
CA ASN A 136 5.02 7.84 12.56
C ASN A 136 6.40 7.19 12.80
N SER A 137 6.64 6.74 14.02
CA SER A 137 7.86 6.07 14.46
C SER A 137 7.93 4.67 13.85
N PRO A 138 8.97 4.33 13.08
CA PRO A 138 9.14 2.98 12.55
C PRO A 138 9.28 1.95 13.65
N GLN A 139 9.87 2.29 14.81
CA GLN A 139 10.05 1.40 15.94
C GLN A 139 8.70 0.94 16.51
N ASP A 140 7.78 1.89 16.73
CA ASP A 140 6.45 1.60 17.29
C ASP A 140 5.64 0.74 16.33
N ILE A 141 5.68 1.09 15.02
CA ILE A 141 4.96 0.37 13.99
C ILE A 141 5.52 -1.05 13.83
N ILE A 142 6.85 -1.24 13.84
CA ILE A 142 7.49 -2.57 13.77
C ILE A 142 7.12 -3.42 15.00
N ALA A 143 7.14 -2.83 16.21
CA ALA A 143 6.76 -3.53 17.43
C ALA A 143 5.30 -4.00 17.39
N ALA A 144 4.40 -3.11 16.99
CA ALA A 144 2.98 -3.43 16.81
C ALA A 144 2.76 -4.50 15.72
N THR A 145 3.52 -4.44 14.62
CA THR A 145 3.49 -5.43 13.53
C THR A 145 3.88 -6.82 14.03
N SER A 146 4.95 -6.92 14.83
CA SER A 146 5.39 -8.19 15.41
C SER A 146 4.32 -8.79 16.33
N LYS A 147 3.71 -7.97 17.20
CA LYS A 147 2.61 -8.39 18.08
C LYS A 147 1.38 -8.84 17.29
N ALA A 148 1.03 -8.15 16.22
CA ALA A 148 -0.08 -8.51 15.36
C ALA A 148 0.17 -9.83 14.61
N LEU A 149 1.41 -10.09 14.16
CA LEU A 149 1.77 -11.34 13.48
C LEU A 149 1.60 -12.56 14.41
N GLU A 150 1.92 -12.42 15.70
CA GLU A 150 1.69 -13.51 16.69
C GLU A 150 0.23 -13.98 16.71
N LYS A 151 -0.72 -13.07 16.50
CA LYS A 151 -2.16 -13.38 16.55
C LYS A 151 -2.65 -14.11 15.29
N ILE A 152 -2.02 -13.92 14.14
CA ILE A 152 -2.53 -14.42 12.87
C ILE A 152 -1.68 -15.48 12.19
N TYR A 153 -0.42 -15.65 12.60
CA TYR A 153 0.44 -16.66 12.01
C TYR A 153 -0.07 -18.06 12.36
N LYS A 154 -0.09 -18.96 11.39
CA LYS A 154 -0.31 -20.38 11.54
C LYS A 154 0.78 -21.15 10.83
N GLU A 155 1.34 -22.13 11.51
CA GLU A 155 2.32 -23.05 10.94
C GLU A 155 1.68 -23.97 9.87
N GLY A 156 2.49 -24.43 8.92
CA GLY A 156 2.05 -25.39 7.89
C GLY A 156 1.45 -24.76 6.63
N PHE A 157 1.26 -23.43 6.57
CA PHE A 157 0.75 -22.75 5.36
C PHE A 157 1.86 -22.13 4.53
N GLU A 158 1.75 -22.25 3.20
CA GLU A 158 2.63 -21.58 2.24
C GLU A 158 2.15 -20.15 1.99
N TYR A 159 2.70 -19.19 2.69
CA TYR A 159 2.32 -17.77 2.52
C TYR A 159 2.87 -17.19 1.24
N LYS A 160 1.99 -16.57 0.45
CA LYS A 160 2.33 -15.95 -0.84
C LYS A 160 2.44 -14.45 -0.78
N LYS A 161 1.77 -13.80 0.15
CA LYS A 161 1.78 -12.34 0.29
C LYS A 161 1.60 -11.91 1.73
N CYS A 162 2.31 -10.87 2.11
CA CYS A 162 2.07 -10.12 3.34
C CYS A 162 2.08 -8.62 3.07
N GLY A 163 1.55 -7.87 4.00
CA GLY A 163 1.58 -6.41 3.93
C GLY A 163 1.03 -5.75 5.18
N ILE A 164 1.23 -4.44 5.23
CA ILE A 164 0.73 -3.54 6.26
C ILE A 164 -0.09 -2.43 5.61
N MET A 165 -1.12 -2.00 6.30
CA MET A 165 -1.93 -0.83 6.02
C MET A 165 -1.94 0.08 7.24
N LEU A 166 -1.52 1.32 7.09
CA LEU A 166 -1.68 2.38 8.07
C LEU A 166 -2.96 3.16 7.72
N PHE A 167 -3.78 3.45 8.70
CA PHE A 167 -5.06 4.14 8.54
C PHE A 167 -5.34 5.09 9.70
N ASP A 168 -6.46 5.84 9.64
CA ASP A 168 -6.74 6.97 10.52
C ASP A 168 -5.53 7.91 10.55
N LEU A 169 -5.20 8.42 9.34
CA LEU A 169 -4.07 9.31 9.14
C LEU A 169 -4.49 10.74 9.45
N ARG A 170 -3.67 11.45 10.23
CA ARG A 170 -3.89 12.87 10.57
C ARG A 170 -2.61 13.66 10.41
N PRO A 171 -2.70 14.97 10.15
CA PRO A 171 -1.54 15.84 10.14
C PRO A 171 -0.75 15.75 11.45
N HIS A 172 0.58 15.75 11.37
CA HIS A 172 1.44 15.70 12.55
C HIS A 172 1.18 16.90 13.50
N SER A 173 0.78 18.05 12.96
CA SER A 173 0.42 19.26 13.72
C SER A 173 -0.81 19.08 14.61
N GLU A 174 -1.68 18.11 14.31
CA GLU A 174 -2.88 17.78 15.10
C GLU A 174 -2.61 16.74 16.19
N LEU A 175 -1.35 16.31 16.34
CA LEU A 175 -0.98 15.29 17.31
C LEU A 175 -1.14 15.85 18.74
N GLN A 176 -2.17 15.40 19.42
CA GLN A 176 -2.34 15.67 20.85
C GLN A 176 -1.55 14.61 21.64
N LEU A 177 -0.48 15.08 22.29
CA LEU A 177 0.29 14.22 23.19
C LEU A 177 -0.53 13.93 24.45
N SER A 178 -0.43 12.70 24.94
CA SER A 178 -0.91 12.37 26.29
C SER A 178 -0.11 13.18 27.33
N LEU A 179 -0.76 13.54 28.40
CA LEU A 179 -0.12 14.23 29.53
C LEU A 179 1.13 13.46 30.06
N PHE A 180 1.13 12.14 29.87
CA PHE A 180 2.22 11.25 30.29
C PHE A 180 3.31 11.05 29.23
N ASP A 181 3.08 11.48 27.98
CA ASP A 181 4.01 11.31 26.87
C ASP A 181 4.86 12.57 26.61
N SER A 182 4.50 13.71 27.20
CA SER A 182 5.16 15.01 26.96
C SER A 182 6.66 14.99 27.28
N ASP A 183 7.08 14.23 28.28
CA ASP A 183 8.44 14.20 28.80
C ASP A 183 9.16 12.86 28.57
N ASN A 184 8.69 12.04 27.62
CA ASN A 184 9.31 10.74 27.35
C ASN A 184 10.63 10.93 26.56
N PRO A 185 11.82 10.81 27.22
CA PRO A 185 13.13 11.03 26.59
C PRO A 185 13.40 10.03 25.47
N MET A 186 12.78 8.85 25.52
CA MET A 186 12.91 7.82 24.50
C MET A 186 12.24 8.25 23.19
N ARG A 187 11.11 8.95 23.26
CA ARG A 187 10.43 9.49 22.08
C ARG A 187 11.29 10.49 21.35
N VAL A 188 11.83 11.49 22.06
CA VAL A 188 12.74 12.51 21.48
C VAL A 188 13.96 11.85 20.86
N LYS A 189 14.53 10.84 21.51
CA LYS A 189 15.65 10.07 20.97
C LYS A 189 15.26 9.32 19.69
N ASN A 190 14.11 8.65 19.68
CA ASN A 190 13.62 7.90 18.52
C ASN A 190 13.33 8.83 17.33
N GLU A 191 12.77 10.01 17.55
CA GLU A 191 12.55 11.01 16.49
C GLU A 191 13.88 11.46 15.85
N LYS A 192 14.91 11.73 16.67
CA LYS A 192 16.24 12.09 16.16
C LYS A 192 16.87 10.96 15.35
N ILE A 193 16.80 9.72 15.85
CA ILE A 193 17.32 8.54 15.16
C ILE A 193 16.60 8.36 13.82
N THR A 194 15.28 8.46 13.81
CA THR A 194 14.46 8.30 12.62
C THR A 194 14.78 9.37 11.57
N LYS A 195 14.90 10.64 11.99
CA LYS A 195 15.29 11.72 11.08
C LYS A 195 16.65 11.48 10.44
N THR A 196 17.66 11.10 11.24
CA THR A 196 19.01 10.80 10.73
C THR A 196 18.99 9.58 9.77
N LEU A 197 18.18 8.56 10.08
CA LEU A 197 18.01 7.39 9.23
C LEU A 197 17.40 7.79 7.87
N ASP A 198 16.37 8.63 7.88
CA ASP A 198 15.72 9.11 6.65
C ASP A 198 16.71 9.96 5.81
N GLU A 199 17.46 10.87 6.43
CA GLU A 199 18.49 11.68 5.75
C GLU A 199 19.56 10.83 5.08
N ILE A 200 20.04 9.76 5.74
CA ILE A 200 21.04 8.85 5.19
C ILE A 200 20.44 8.06 4.01
N ASN A 201 19.23 7.51 4.18
CA ASN A 201 18.58 6.73 3.14
C ASN A 201 18.21 7.58 1.92
N GLN A 202 17.84 8.84 2.10
CA GLN A 202 17.61 9.78 0.99
C GLN A 202 18.90 10.09 0.23
N LYS A 203 20.01 10.29 0.95
CA LYS A 203 21.29 10.68 0.36
C LYS A 203 22.01 9.53 -0.34
N PHE A 204 21.99 8.33 0.25
CA PHE A 204 22.81 7.19 -0.19
C PHE A 204 21.99 6.06 -0.82
N GLY A 205 20.68 6.20 -0.86
CA GLY A 205 19.74 5.24 -1.43
C GLY A 205 18.94 4.50 -0.36
N SER A 206 17.72 4.09 -0.74
CA SER A 206 16.79 3.38 0.14
C SER A 206 17.43 2.12 0.74
N HIS A 207 17.21 1.89 2.03
CA HIS A 207 17.75 0.75 2.79
C HIS A 207 19.27 0.73 2.99
N THR A 208 19.98 1.84 2.83
CA THR A 208 21.39 1.96 3.24
C THR A 208 21.56 1.67 4.72
N ILE A 209 20.65 2.21 5.54
CA ILE A 209 20.50 1.84 6.95
C ILE A 209 19.08 1.35 7.20
N SER A 210 18.94 0.28 7.95
CA SER A 210 17.66 -0.29 8.36
C SER A 210 17.71 -0.85 9.78
N PHE A 211 16.55 -1.05 10.39
CA PHE A 211 16.46 -1.73 11.68
C PHE A 211 16.79 -3.21 11.53
N LEU A 212 17.45 -3.81 12.52
CA LEU A 212 17.78 -5.23 12.51
C LEU A 212 16.55 -6.13 12.34
N ALA A 213 15.40 -5.69 12.82
CA ALA A 213 14.12 -6.38 12.62
C ALA A 213 13.75 -6.57 11.14
N CYS A 214 14.29 -5.74 10.23
CA CYS A 214 14.10 -5.85 8.79
C CYS A 214 14.95 -6.98 8.15
N GLY A 215 15.84 -7.61 8.91
CA GLY A 215 16.80 -8.61 8.42
C GLY A 215 17.94 -7.97 7.60
N THR A 216 18.99 -8.76 7.38
CA THR A 216 20.16 -8.35 6.60
C THR A 216 20.14 -8.89 5.16
N LYS A 217 19.24 -9.82 4.88
CA LYS A 217 19.02 -10.43 3.56
C LYS A 217 17.53 -10.36 3.24
N THR A 218 17.21 -10.20 1.97
CA THR A 218 15.83 -10.17 1.49
C THR A 218 15.53 -11.40 0.63
N PRO A 219 15.47 -12.62 1.23
CA PRO A 219 15.29 -13.87 0.48
C PRO A 219 13.93 -13.92 -0.26
N TRP A 220 13.01 -13.03 0.10
CA TRP A 220 11.71 -12.86 -0.55
C TRP A 220 11.74 -11.91 -1.74
N ASP A 221 12.83 -11.18 -1.97
CA ASP A 221 12.93 -10.27 -3.12
C ASP A 221 13.11 -11.07 -4.42
N LYS A 222 12.38 -10.62 -5.43
CA LYS A 222 12.57 -11.14 -6.77
C LYS A 222 13.93 -10.66 -7.27
N ASN A 223 14.90 -11.55 -7.33
CA ASN A 223 16.08 -11.33 -8.12
C ASN A 223 15.67 -11.38 -9.59
N GLY A 224 15.29 -10.24 -10.14
CA GLY A 224 15.02 -10.12 -11.57
C GLY A 224 16.33 -10.38 -12.33
N THR A 225 16.55 -11.64 -12.72
CA THR A 225 17.73 -12.06 -13.48
C THR A 225 17.68 -11.62 -14.94
N GLN A 226 16.48 -11.27 -15.44
CA GLN A 226 16.26 -10.75 -16.79
C GLN A 226 15.57 -9.40 -16.69
N LYS A 227 16.37 -8.34 -16.60
CA LYS A 227 15.89 -6.96 -16.67
C LYS A 227 16.39 -6.33 -17.95
N SER A 228 15.53 -5.62 -18.66
CA SER A 228 15.97 -4.68 -19.69
C SER A 228 16.83 -3.60 -19.06
N ALA A 229 17.73 -3.02 -19.83
CA ALA A 229 18.51 -1.87 -19.39
C ALA A 229 17.57 -0.70 -19.01
N SER A 230 18.00 0.11 -18.07
CA SER A 230 17.20 1.23 -17.50
C SER A 230 17.32 2.48 -18.36
N PHE A 231 16.93 2.40 -19.64
CA PHE A 231 17.11 3.45 -20.64
C PHE A 231 16.54 4.82 -20.27
N THR A 232 15.54 4.86 -19.39
CA THR A 232 14.86 6.10 -18.98
C THR A 232 15.36 6.68 -17.65
N THR A 233 16.18 5.93 -16.90
CA THR A 233 16.61 6.29 -15.54
C THR A 233 18.11 6.17 -15.29
N SER A 234 18.87 5.58 -16.22
CA SER A 234 20.33 5.43 -16.13
C SER A 234 21.01 5.89 -17.42
N TRP A 235 21.80 6.94 -17.33
CA TRP A 235 22.59 7.46 -18.46
C TRP A 235 23.58 6.43 -19.02
N ASN A 236 24.12 5.56 -18.16
CA ASN A 236 25.08 4.54 -18.57
C ASN A 236 24.46 3.40 -19.40
N ASP A 237 23.14 3.24 -19.28
CA ASP A 237 22.37 2.20 -19.96
C ASP A 237 21.82 2.65 -21.32
N LEU A 238 22.04 3.92 -21.71
CA LEU A 238 21.57 4.43 -23.00
C LEU A 238 22.23 3.69 -24.17
N PRO A 239 21.48 3.34 -25.23
CA PRO A 239 22.03 2.74 -26.43
C PRO A 239 23.10 3.66 -27.03
N LYS A 240 24.30 3.13 -27.25
CA LYS A 240 25.35 3.87 -27.95
C LYS A 240 25.09 3.75 -29.44
N VAL A 241 24.84 4.88 -30.10
CA VAL A 241 24.77 4.97 -31.55
C VAL A 241 26.21 4.89 -32.09
N ARG A 242 26.43 3.99 -33.05
CA ARG A 242 27.70 3.89 -33.78
C ARG A 242 27.67 4.76 -35.01
#